data_3fb871fa673fd1f4347ecea1824ec208
#
_entry.id   3fb871fa673fd1f4347ecea1824ec208
#
_cell.length_a   1.000
_cell.length_b   1.000
_cell.length_c   1.000
_cell.angle_alpha   90.00
_cell.angle_beta   90.00
_cell.angle_gamma   90.00
#
_symmetry.space_group_name_H-M   'P 1'
#
loop_
_entity.id
_entity.type
_entity.pdbx_description
1 polymer ?
#
loop_
_entity_poly.entity_id
_entity_poly.type
_entity_poly.pdbx_seq_one_letter_code
_entity_poly.pdbx_strand_id
1 'polypeptide(L)'
;MNDRQFEVSSFRPVPKTGVIYVTTEATARGFGRDGELWCNLGQGMPDTGPLPGAPERRETVTIHVDDQEYAPVPGIYEAREAVAKLYNDLYRRDKESKYTAENVALCGGGRIGLTRVVAALGQINLGHFLPDYTAYEELLDIFRSFNPIPIILEPTDGYEIATDALKSEILGRGLGGLLVSNPCNPTGMVIHGDDLNTWVTTARDLNCAMIFDEFYSNYIWLDREKPSMVSAAEFVDDVDKDPIVLLNGLTKNWRYPGWRLGWVIGPKHVVSAVSSAGSFLDGGGSRPLQRAALPLLQADYVQQETQAIWNVFKEKRTLMLEGLTKLGIRVDAAPSGTFYIWGDLSNLPAPLSEGMGFFQNALDYKVIAVPGEFFDINPGKRRPGRHSRFRSYARFSFGASIEQLEEGLRRIGEMIEKFRN
;
A
#
# COMPACT_ATOMS: atom_id res chain seq x y z
N MET A 1 26.84 13.62 4.21
CA MET A 1 26.72 13.29 5.64
C MET A 1 27.76 12.25 6.00
N ASN A 2 28.55 12.51 7.03
CA ASN A 2 29.72 11.72 7.39
C ASN A 2 29.34 10.32 7.84
N ASP A 3 29.80 9.29 7.09
CA ASP A 3 29.63 7.85 7.36
C ASP A 3 30.42 7.31 8.58
N ARG A 4 30.77 8.17 9.54
CA ARG A 4 31.66 7.78 10.67
C ARG A 4 30.94 7.32 11.92
N GLN A 5 29.67 6.89 11.86
CA GLN A 5 28.92 6.48 13.08
C GLN A 5 28.73 4.97 13.27
N PHE A 6 29.30 4.10 12.46
CA PHE A 6 29.24 2.67 12.75
C PHE A 6 30.57 2.20 13.37
N GLU A 7 30.64 2.24 14.70
CA GLU A 7 31.77 1.68 15.45
C GLU A 7 31.87 0.14 15.35
N VAL A 8 30.80 -0.54 14.90
CA VAL A 8 30.76 -1.99 14.74
C VAL A 8 30.70 -2.34 13.27
N SER A 9 31.83 -2.76 12.72
CA SER A 9 32.00 -3.05 11.27
C SER A 9 31.16 -4.22 10.74
N SER A 10 30.57 -5.04 11.63
CA SER A 10 29.72 -6.17 11.25
C SER A 10 28.31 -5.76 10.81
N PHE A 11 27.88 -4.53 11.09
CA PHE A 11 26.58 -4.03 10.68
C PHE A 11 26.71 -3.06 9.52
N ARG A 12 25.93 -3.27 8.46
CA ARG A 12 25.81 -2.30 7.37
C ARG A 12 24.87 -1.16 7.75
N PRO A 13 25.10 0.07 7.29
CA PRO A 13 24.10 1.11 7.41
C PRO A 13 22.87 0.74 6.59
N VAL A 14 21.69 0.86 7.21
CA VAL A 14 20.40 0.75 6.52
C VAL A 14 19.84 2.16 6.35
N PRO A 15 19.69 2.67 5.12
CA PRO A 15 19.24 4.04 4.90
C PRO A 15 17.79 4.20 5.36
N LYS A 16 17.48 5.36 5.95
CA LYS A 16 16.11 5.76 6.22
C LYS A 16 15.50 6.28 4.92
N THR A 17 14.52 5.58 4.38
CA THR A 17 13.87 5.94 3.12
C THR A 17 12.37 6.14 3.30
N GLY A 18 11.73 6.79 2.35
CA GLY A 18 10.29 6.98 2.31
C GLY A 18 9.72 7.67 3.55
N VAL A 19 8.63 7.14 4.07
CA VAL A 19 7.91 7.73 5.22
C VAL A 19 8.76 7.78 6.49
N ILE A 20 9.71 6.86 6.68
CA ILE A 20 10.60 6.86 7.86
C ILE A 20 11.55 8.04 7.82
N TYR A 21 12.15 8.35 6.67
CA TYR A 21 12.96 9.55 6.48
C TYR A 21 12.15 10.81 6.78
N VAL A 22 11.01 10.94 6.12
CA VAL A 22 10.08 12.07 6.27
C VAL A 22 9.66 12.30 7.72
N THR A 23 9.27 11.23 8.43
CA THR A 23 8.88 11.33 9.85
C THR A 23 10.06 11.68 10.74
N THR A 24 11.26 11.16 10.47
CA THR A 24 12.47 11.49 11.24
C THR A 24 12.82 12.98 11.13
N GLU A 25 12.81 13.53 9.90
CA GLU A 25 13.07 14.96 9.66
C GLU A 25 12.01 15.86 10.32
N ALA A 26 10.72 15.48 10.20
CA ALA A 26 9.65 16.21 10.87
C ALA A 26 9.78 16.18 12.40
N THR A 27 10.11 15.01 12.99
CA THR A 27 10.33 14.86 14.44
C THR A 27 11.54 15.69 14.91
N ALA A 28 12.60 15.77 14.12
CA ALA A 28 13.73 16.64 14.44
C ALA A 28 13.34 18.12 14.52
N ARG A 29 12.26 18.52 13.81
CA ARG A 29 11.71 19.89 13.81
C ARG A 29 10.50 20.07 14.73
N GLY A 30 10.23 19.10 15.65
CA GLY A 30 9.20 19.20 16.70
C GLY A 30 7.93 18.41 16.48
N PHE A 31 7.77 17.71 15.32
CA PHE A 31 6.57 16.88 15.10
C PHE A 31 6.38 15.86 16.22
N GLY A 32 5.19 15.91 16.84
CA GLY A 32 4.81 15.03 17.94
C GLY A 32 5.33 15.45 19.33
N ARG A 33 5.97 16.63 19.50
CA ARG A 33 6.52 17.10 20.78
C ARG A 33 5.95 18.42 21.26
N ASP A 34 5.64 19.33 20.37
CA ASP A 34 5.47 20.75 20.70
C ASP A 34 4.02 21.15 20.99
N GLY A 35 3.05 20.23 20.92
CA GLY A 35 1.61 20.57 21.00
C GLY A 35 1.12 21.47 19.85
N GLU A 36 1.98 21.83 18.92
CA GLU A 36 1.61 22.57 17.72
C GLU A 36 0.89 21.70 16.71
N LEU A 37 -0.06 22.29 15.98
CA LEU A 37 -0.78 21.60 14.93
C LEU A 37 0.14 21.36 13.72
N TRP A 38 0.49 20.13 13.47
CA TRP A 38 1.15 19.66 12.27
C TRP A 38 0.14 19.08 11.28
N CYS A 39 0.20 19.50 10.04
CA CYS A 39 -0.61 18.95 8.96
C CYS A 39 0.14 17.80 8.28
N ASN A 40 -0.13 16.58 8.70
CA ASN A 40 0.58 15.41 8.18
C ASN A 40 -0.09 14.87 6.91
N LEU A 41 0.21 15.49 5.77
CA LEU A 41 -0.20 15.05 4.43
C LEU A 41 0.75 14.00 3.83
N GLY A 42 1.72 13.52 4.59
CA GLY A 42 2.69 12.50 4.14
C GLY A 42 2.38 11.09 4.66
N GLN A 43 1.57 10.99 5.71
CA GLN A 43 1.36 9.71 6.39
C GLN A 43 0.48 8.76 5.58
N GLY A 44 0.92 7.50 5.49
CA GLY A 44 0.15 6.41 4.92
C GLY A 44 -0.84 5.78 5.93
N MET A 45 -1.50 6.58 6.76
CA MET A 45 -2.47 6.14 7.74
C MET A 45 -3.79 6.87 7.50
N PRO A 46 -4.91 6.14 7.35
CA PRO A 46 -6.22 6.79 7.30
C PRO A 46 -6.61 7.28 8.70
N ASP A 47 -7.57 8.17 8.75
CA ASP A 47 -8.27 8.52 9.99
C ASP A 47 -8.76 7.23 10.68
N THR A 48 -8.31 6.98 11.92
CA THR A 48 -8.60 5.76 12.68
C THR A 48 -9.76 5.92 13.65
N GLY A 49 -10.27 7.15 13.80
CA GLY A 49 -11.41 7.47 14.65
C GLY A 49 -12.74 6.90 14.13
N PRO A 50 -13.83 7.09 14.87
CA PRO A 50 -15.16 6.74 14.38
C PRO A 50 -15.51 7.56 13.15
N LEU A 51 -16.10 6.94 12.13
CA LEU A 51 -16.69 7.63 10.99
C LEU A 51 -18.22 7.52 11.06
N PRO A 52 -18.97 8.53 10.58
CA PRO A 52 -20.42 8.45 10.49
C PRO A 52 -20.86 7.22 9.71
N GLY A 53 -21.71 6.40 10.33
CA GLY A 53 -22.25 5.17 9.73
C GLY A 53 -21.29 3.97 9.72
N ALA A 54 -20.05 4.11 10.17
CA ALA A 54 -19.13 2.98 10.32
C ALA A 54 -19.54 2.05 11.48
N PRO A 55 -19.09 0.78 11.46
CA PRO A 55 -19.19 -0.06 12.65
C PRO A 55 -18.44 0.56 13.84
N GLU A 56 -18.89 0.24 15.06
CA GLU A 56 -18.21 0.70 16.27
C GLU A 56 -16.75 0.26 16.32
N ARG A 57 -15.88 1.17 16.75
CA ARG A 57 -14.45 0.88 16.93
C ARG A 57 -14.24 -0.04 18.13
N ARG A 58 -13.35 -1.02 17.95
CA ARG A 58 -12.95 -1.91 19.06
C ARG A 58 -11.96 -1.17 19.96
N GLU A 59 -12.36 -0.91 21.18
CA GLU A 59 -11.53 -0.24 22.21
C GLU A 59 -10.81 -1.23 23.11
N THR A 60 -11.32 -2.48 23.20
CA THR A 60 -10.78 -3.52 24.08
C THR A 60 -10.53 -4.82 23.32
N VAL A 61 -9.51 -5.54 23.77
CA VAL A 61 -9.21 -6.91 23.32
C VAL A 61 -9.19 -7.81 24.56
N THR A 62 -10.05 -8.82 24.58
CA THR A 62 -10.02 -9.85 25.62
C THR A 62 -8.91 -10.84 25.33
N ILE A 63 -8.04 -11.08 26.29
CA ILE A 63 -6.99 -12.11 26.23
C ILE A 63 -7.41 -13.27 27.10
N HIS A 64 -7.62 -14.44 26.50
CA HIS A 64 -7.92 -15.68 27.22
C HIS A 64 -6.63 -16.39 27.66
N VAL A 65 -6.75 -17.33 28.61
CA VAL A 65 -5.59 -18.11 29.07
C VAL A 65 -4.92 -18.84 27.91
N ASP A 66 -5.71 -19.44 27.02
CA ASP A 66 -5.21 -20.16 25.84
C ASP A 66 -4.48 -19.26 24.83
N ASP A 67 -4.71 -17.94 24.90
CA ASP A 67 -4.04 -16.99 24.02
C ASP A 67 -2.59 -16.69 24.42
N GLN A 68 -2.15 -17.24 25.57
CA GLN A 68 -0.74 -17.19 26.00
C GLN A 68 0.16 -18.15 25.20
N GLU A 69 -0.43 -19.11 24.51
CA GLU A 69 0.29 -20.03 23.63
C GLU A 69 0.56 -19.40 22.26
N TYR A 70 1.56 -19.93 21.56
CA TYR A 70 1.79 -19.57 20.16
C TYR A 70 0.55 -19.88 19.29
N ALA A 71 0.22 -18.98 18.38
CA ALA A 71 -0.62 -19.33 17.26
C ALA A 71 0.16 -20.27 16.31
N PRO A 72 -0.50 -21.17 15.56
CA PRO A 72 0.13 -21.82 14.40
C PRO A 72 0.72 -20.75 13.46
N VAL A 73 1.85 -21.04 12.82
CA VAL A 73 2.52 -20.08 11.92
C VAL A 73 1.60 -19.51 10.83
N PRO A 74 0.73 -20.30 10.17
CA PRO A 74 -0.25 -19.74 9.23
C PRO A 74 -1.42 -19.02 9.91
N GLY A 75 -1.52 -19.00 11.23
CA GLY A 75 -2.62 -18.43 12.01
C GLY A 75 -3.63 -19.45 12.51
N ILE A 76 -4.46 -19.04 13.46
CA ILE A 76 -5.53 -19.91 14.01
C ILE A 76 -6.52 -20.28 12.91
N TYR A 77 -7.05 -21.51 12.98
CA TYR A 77 -7.92 -22.06 11.95
C TYR A 77 -9.16 -21.19 11.71
N GLU A 78 -9.82 -20.78 12.77
CA GLU A 78 -11.06 -20.00 12.73
C GLU A 78 -10.87 -18.64 12.02
N ALA A 79 -9.71 -17.99 12.22
CA ALA A 79 -9.45 -16.72 11.58
C ALA A 79 -9.07 -16.89 10.10
N ARG A 80 -8.36 -17.96 9.74
CA ARG A 80 -8.12 -18.31 8.33
C ARG A 80 -9.40 -18.64 7.59
N GLU A 81 -10.28 -19.44 8.22
CA GLU A 81 -11.60 -19.77 7.69
C GLU A 81 -12.47 -18.52 7.53
N ALA A 82 -12.46 -17.60 8.52
CA ALA A 82 -13.19 -16.34 8.44
C ALA A 82 -12.72 -15.46 7.27
N VAL A 83 -11.41 -15.37 7.02
CA VAL A 83 -10.87 -14.65 5.85
C VAL A 83 -11.28 -15.33 4.55
N ALA A 84 -11.16 -16.65 4.45
CA ALA A 84 -11.57 -17.40 3.26
C ALA A 84 -13.07 -17.20 2.97
N LYS A 85 -13.91 -17.30 4.00
CA LYS A 85 -15.35 -17.05 3.89
C LYS A 85 -15.64 -15.62 3.45
N LEU A 86 -14.97 -14.62 4.03
CA LEU A 86 -15.12 -13.22 3.66
C LEU A 86 -14.89 -13.00 2.16
N TYR A 87 -13.78 -13.52 1.61
CA TYR A 87 -13.49 -13.39 0.19
C TYR A 87 -14.48 -14.14 -0.71
N ASN A 88 -14.94 -15.30 -0.26
CA ASN A 88 -15.99 -16.05 -0.97
C ASN A 88 -17.32 -15.29 -0.98
N ASP A 89 -17.68 -14.64 0.14
CA ASP A 89 -18.93 -13.89 0.26
C ASP A 89 -18.90 -12.56 -0.51
N LEU A 90 -17.74 -11.89 -0.60
CA LEU A 90 -17.61 -10.61 -1.27
C LEU A 90 -17.38 -10.74 -2.78
N TYR A 91 -16.52 -11.66 -3.21
CA TYR A 91 -16.01 -11.70 -4.56
C TYR A 91 -16.32 -12.99 -5.34
N ARG A 92 -16.76 -14.05 -4.68
CA ARG A 92 -16.85 -15.37 -5.30
C ARG A 92 -18.19 -16.08 -5.08
N ARG A 93 -19.28 -15.34 -4.89
CA ARG A 93 -20.60 -15.95 -4.60
C ARG A 93 -21.01 -17.00 -5.64
N ASP A 94 -20.83 -16.65 -6.91
CA ASP A 94 -21.27 -17.46 -8.05
C ASP A 94 -20.14 -18.33 -8.64
N LYS A 95 -18.96 -18.35 -8.01
CA LYS A 95 -17.85 -19.22 -8.44
C LYS A 95 -17.96 -20.60 -7.79
N GLU A 96 -17.69 -21.67 -8.52
CA GLU A 96 -17.64 -23.04 -7.99
C GLU A 96 -16.43 -23.26 -7.10
N SER A 97 -15.25 -22.80 -7.55
CA SER A 97 -14.00 -22.87 -6.79
C SER A 97 -14.00 -21.85 -5.67
N LYS A 98 -13.85 -22.28 -4.41
CA LYS A 98 -13.91 -21.46 -3.21
C LYS A 98 -12.61 -21.56 -2.41
N TYR A 99 -12.20 -20.45 -1.82
CA TYR A 99 -11.10 -20.45 -0.85
C TYR A 99 -11.51 -21.21 0.42
N THR A 100 -10.56 -21.89 1.01
CA THR A 100 -10.65 -22.58 2.32
C THR A 100 -9.61 -22.01 3.27
N ALA A 101 -9.61 -22.42 4.53
CA ALA A 101 -8.58 -22.04 5.49
C ALA A 101 -7.15 -22.38 5.02
N GLU A 102 -6.97 -23.40 4.15
CA GLU A 102 -5.68 -23.79 3.59
C GLU A 102 -5.15 -22.83 2.51
N ASN A 103 -6.03 -22.02 1.95
CA ASN A 103 -5.67 -20.95 1.01
C ASN A 103 -5.27 -19.64 1.71
N VAL A 104 -5.24 -19.60 3.06
CA VAL A 104 -5.00 -18.38 3.85
C VAL A 104 -3.86 -18.56 4.84
N ALA A 105 -2.92 -17.61 4.86
CA ALA A 105 -1.94 -17.46 5.93
C ALA A 105 -2.04 -16.08 6.57
N LEU A 106 -2.24 -16.01 7.88
CA LEU A 106 -2.24 -14.76 8.66
C LEU A 106 -0.80 -14.36 9.02
N CYS A 107 -0.57 -13.06 9.16
CA CYS A 107 0.75 -12.51 9.45
C CYS A 107 0.66 -11.20 10.25
N GLY A 108 1.78 -10.75 10.79
CA GLY A 108 1.93 -9.51 11.58
C GLY A 108 1.80 -8.22 10.73
N GLY A 109 0.80 -8.16 9.85
CA GLY A 109 0.55 -7.05 8.92
C GLY A 109 1.17 -7.25 7.56
N GLY A 110 0.81 -6.39 6.59
CA GLY A 110 1.13 -6.57 5.18
C GLY A 110 2.62 -6.69 4.85
N ARG A 111 3.48 -5.92 5.53
CA ARG A 111 4.93 -6.02 5.27
C ARG A 111 5.48 -7.40 5.61
N ILE A 112 5.03 -8.00 6.72
CA ILE A 112 5.43 -9.36 7.08
C ILE A 112 4.85 -10.37 6.08
N GLY A 113 3.59 -10.20 5.68
CA GLY A 113 3.00 -11.04 4.62
C GLY A 113 3.80 -10.99 3.32
N LEU A 114 4.15 -9.81 2.87
CA LEU A 114 4.97 -9.62 1.67
C LEU A 114 6.38 -10.19 1.84
N THR A 115 6.99 -10.00 3.03
CA THR A 115 8.32 -10.60 3.33
C THR A 115 8.27 -12.12 3.23
N ARG A 116 7.22 -12.77 3.75
CA ARG A 116 7.05 -14.22 3.61
C ARG A 116 6.87 -14.65 2.16
N VAL A 117 6.07 -13.89 1.37
CA VAL A 117 5.85 -14.18 -0.05
C VAL A 117 7.15 -14.09 -0.82
N VAL A 118 7.91 -13.00 -0.69
CA VAL A 118 9.17 -12.85 -1.43
C VAL A 118 10.26 -13.82 -0.96
N ALA A 119 10.23 -14.23 0.31
CA ALA A 119 11.13 -15.28 0.81
C ALA A 119 10.79 -16.68 0.25
N ALA A 120 9.54 -16.90 -0.16
CA ALA A 120 9.10 -18.14 -0.80
C ALA A 120 9.31 -18.16 -2.33
N LEU A 121 9.70 -17.03 -2.94
CA LEU A 121 9.99 -16.97 -4.38
C LEU A 121 11.25 -17.73 -4.73
N GLY A 122 11.21 -18.42 -5.86
CA GLY A 122 12.37 -19.09 -6.47
C GLY A 122 13.25 -18.14 -7.27
N GLN A 123 14.13 -18.73 -8.08
CA GLN A 123 15.02 -18.00 -9.01
C GLN A 123 14.22 -17.54 -10.24
N ILE A 124 13.62 -16.37 -10.15
CA ILE A 124 12.79 -15.76 -11.20
C ILE A 124 13.19 -14.32 -11.49
N ASN A 125 12.78 -13.79 -12.62
CA ASN A 125 12.68 -12.36 -12.83
C ASN A 125 11.32 -11.92 -12.27
N LEU A 126 11.34 -11.03 -11.28
CA LEU A 126 10.15 -10.46 -10.65
C LEU A 126 9.93 -9.04 -11.17
N GLY A 127 8.89 -8.83 -11.96
CA GLY A 127 8.49 -7.50 -12.40
C GLY A 127 7.89 -6.69 -11.25
N HIS A 128 8.20 -5.40 -11.21
CA HIS A 128 7.56 -4.43 -10.33
C HIS A 128 7.39 -3.11 -11.07
N PHE A 129 6.40 -2.31 -10.69
CA PHE A 129 6.09 -1.06 -11.37
C PHE A 129 6.83 0.14 -10.79
N LEU A 130 6.90 1.24 -11.57
CA LEU A 130 7.40 2.54 -11.16
C LEU A 130 6.44 3.64 -11.67
N PRO A 131 5.95 4.54 -10.80
CA PRO A 131 6.24 4.64 -9.35
C PRO A 131 5.50 3.55 -8.54
N ASP A 132 6.05 3.16 -7.38
CA ASP A 132 5.40 2.18 -6.51
C ASP A 132 5.76 2.39 -5.02
N TYR A 133 5.21 1.54 -4.15
CA TYR A 133 5.31 1.67 -2.71
C TYR A 133 6.76 1.61 -2.20
N THR A 134 7.16 2.63 -1.46
CA THR A 134 8.55 2.85 -1.03
C THR A 134 9.20 1.69 -0.28
N ALA A 135 8.42 0.88 0.44
CA ALA A 135 8.96 -0.25 1.18
C ALA A 135 9.41 -1.43 0.30
N TYR A 136 8.96 -1.46 -0.95
CA TYR A 136 9.41 -2.51 -1.89
C TYR A 136 10.90 -2.40 -2.20
N GLU A 137 11.49 -1.21 -2.15
CA GLU A 137 12.90 -1.01 -2.47
C GLU A 137 13.82 -1.89 -1.64
N GLU A 138 13.76 -1.77 -0.32
CA GLU A 138 14.60 -2.55 0.58
C GLU A 138 14.17 -4.02 0.63
N LEU A 139 12.86 -4.29 0.55
CA LEU A 139 12.34 -5.65 0.56
C LEU A 139 12.82 -6.47 -0.64
N LEU A 140 12.80 -5.87 -1.84
CA LEU A 140 13.25 -6.53 -3.07
C LEU A 140 14.78 -6.65 -3.16
N ASP A 141 15.53 -5.96 -2.29
CA ASP A 141 17.00 -6.08 -2.22
C ASP A 141 17.48 -7.13 -1.19
N ILE A 142 16.70 -7.38 -0.13
CA ILE A 142 17.10 -8.30 0.94
C ILE A 142 17.25 -9.74 0.42
N PHE A 143 16.33 -10.19 -0.41
CA PHE A 143 16.30 -11.56 -0.93
C PHE A 143 16.98 -11.62 -2.29
N ARG A 144 18.00 -12.45 -2.42
CA ARG A 144 18.81 -12.61 -3.64
C ARG A 144 18.37 -13.79 -4.51
N SER A 145 17.26 -14.43 -4.19
CA SER A 145 16.71 -15.56 -4.94
C SER A 145 16.07 -15.15 -6.27
N PHE A 146 15.70 -13.90 -6.44
CA PHE A 146 15.06 -13.39 -7.66
C PHE A 146 15.72 -12.08 -8.13
N ASN A 147 15.47 -11.71 -9.39
CA ASN A 147 15.93 -10.46 -9.97
C ASN A 147 14.76 -9.47 -10.09
N PRO A 148 14.75 -8.32 -9.39
CA PRO A 148 13.75 -7.30 -9.57
C PRO A 148 13.93 -6.58 -10.92
N ILE A 149 12.88 -6.55 -11.73
CA ILE A 149 12.84 -5.95 -13.07
C ILE A 149 11.83 -4.79 -13.06
N PRO A 150 12.26 -3.54 -13.21
CA PRO A 150 11.35 -2.39 -13.20
C PRO A 150 10.59 -2.29 -14.52
N ILE A 151 9.28 -2.04 -14.41
CA ILE A 151 8.36 -1.69 -15.50
C ILE A 151 7.91 -0.25 -15.24
N ILE A 152 8.16 0.64 -16.18
CA ILE A 152 7.89 2.06 -16.00
C ILE A 152 6.49 2.37 -16.49
N LEU A 153 5.71 3.04 -15.65
CA LEU A 153 4.41 3.60 -15.99
C LEU A 153 4.59 5.09 -16.30
N GLU A 154 4.03 5.54 -17.41
CA GLU A 154 4.20 6.93 -17.84
C GLU A 154 2.97 7.78 -17.46
N PRO A 155 3.16 9.06 -17.09
CA PRO A 155 2.06 9.95 -16.76
C PRO A 155 1.16 10.24 -17.97
N THR A 156 1.69 10.18 -19.20
CA THR A 156 0.93 10.34 -20.44
C THR A 156 -0.13 9.26 -20.64
N ASP A 157 0.10 8.08 -20.08
CA ASP A 157 -0.82 6.94 -20.13
C ASP A 157 -1.63 6.81 -18.83
N GLY A 158 -1.64 7.87 -17.97
CA GLY A 158 -2.34 7.87 -16.71
C GLY A 158 -1.78 6.88 -15.68
N TYR A 159 -0.51 6.46 -15.82
CA TYR A 159 0.14 5.40 -15.02
C TYR A 159 -0.54 4.03 -15.16
N GLU A 160 -1.14 3.77 -16.31
CA GLU A 160 -1.71 2.49 -16.69
C GLU A 160 -0.80 1.77 -17.70
N ILE A 161 -0.99 0.47 -17.85
CA ILE A 161 -0.31 -0.32 -18.87
C ILE A 161 -1.36 -1.12 -19.65
N ALA A 162 -1.36 -0.96 -20.97
CA ALA A 162 -2.23 -1.74 -21.84
C ALA A 162 -1.89 -3.24 -21.75
N THR A 163 -2.89 -4.10 -21.84
CA THR A 163 -2.72 -5.55 -21.69
C THR A 163 -1.69 -6.15 -22.65
N ASP A 164 -1.65 -5.72 -23.91
CA ASP A 164 -0.68 -6.23 -24.87
C ASP A 164 0.75 -5.79 -24.53
N ALA A 165 0.92 -4.59 -23.97
CA ALA A 165 2.20 -4.12 -23.44
C ALA A 165 2.61 -4.94 -22.22
N LEU A 166 1.68 -5.24 -21.31
CA LEU A 166 1.94 -6.11 -20.16
C LEU A 166 2.40 -7.51 -20.59
N LYS A 167 1.71 -8.13 -21.54
CA LYS A 167 2.12 -9.43 -22.13
C LYS A 167 3.51 -9.36 -22.74
N SER A 168 3.80 -8.27 -23.46
CA SER A 168 5.12 -8.05 -24.07
C SER A 168 6.23 -7.91 -23.01
N GLU A 169 5.96 -7.22 -21.90
CA GLU A 169 6.89 -7.11 -20.75
C GLU A 169 7.14 -8.49 -20.12
N ILE A 170 6.09 -9.28 -19.87
CA ILE A 170 6.20 -10.62 -19.29
C ILE A 170 7.05 -11.52 -20.18
N LEU A 171 6.71 -11.63 -21.46
CA LEU A 171 7.38 -12.51 -22.41
C LEU A 171 8.80 -12.01 -22.75
N GLY A 172 8.93 -10.71 -23.05
CA GLY A 172 10.20 -10.12 -23.49
C GLY A 172 11.28 -10.09 -22.42
N ARG A 173 10.90 -10.03 -21.12
CA ARG A 173 11.83 -10.03 -19.98
C ARG A 173 11.86 -11.37 -19.23
N GLY A 174 11.09 -12.36 -19.68
CA GLY A 174 11.02 -13.67 -19.05
C GLY A 174 10.58 -13.57 -17.57
N LEU A 175 9.51 -12.81 -17.31
CA LEU A 175 9.04 -12.63 -15.94
C LEU A 175 8.34 -13.90 -15.45
N GLY A 176 8.78 -14.42 -14.31
CA GLY A 176 8.12 -15.52 -13.60
C GLY A 176 7.10 -15.01 -12.57
N GLY A 177 7.10 -13.71 -12.29
CA GLY A 177 6.13 -13.07 -11.41
C GLY A 177 6.09 -11.57 -11.56
N LEU A 178 4.99 -10.98 -11.05
CA LEU A 178 4.73 -9.54 -10.96
C LEU A 178 4.29 -9.17 -9.55
N LEU A 179 4.87 -8.12 -8.98
CA LEU A 179 4.36 -7.46 -7.78
C LEU A 179 3.52 -6.26 -8.19
N VAL A 180 2.27 -6.22 -7.76
CA VAL A 180 1.26 -5.25 -8.22
C VAL A 180 0.59 -4.59 -7.01
N SER A 181 0.78 -3.29 -6.82
CA SER A 181 0.00 -2.50 -5.86
C SER A 181 -1.34 -2.11 -6.51
N ASN A 182 -2.46 -2.66 -6.05
CA ASN A 182 -3.78 -2.39 -6.62
C ASN A 182 -4.88 -2.23 -5.55
N PRO A 183 -5.36 -1.01 -5.31
CA PRO A 183 -5.00 0.30 -5.90
C PRO A 183 -3.55 0.71 -5.62
N CYS A 184 -2.94 1.42 -6.57
CA CYS A 184 -1.53 1.77 -6.55
C CYS A 184 -1.21 2.91 -5.56
N ASN A 185 -0.23 2.72 -4.71
CA ASN A 185 0.43 3.75 -3.92
C ASN A 185 1.79 4.08 -4.60
N PRO A 186 1.98 5.27 -5.23
CA PRO A 186 1.40 6.56 -4.84
C PRO A 186 0.30 7.10 -5.75
N THR A 187 0.10 6.57 -6.95
CA THR A 187 -0.69 7.21 -8.02
C THR A 187 -2.19 7.19 -7.77
N GLY A 188 -2.67 6.22 -6.99
CA GLY A 188 -4.10 5.99 -6.78
C GLY A 188 -4.81 5.35 -7.97
N MET A 189 -4.08 4.84 -8.96
CA MET A 189 -4.68 4.14 -10.10
C MET A 189 -5.19 2.77 -9.67
N VAL A 190 -6.25 2.31 -10.35
CA VAL A 190 -6.94 1.05 -10.03
C VAL A 190 -7.12 0.22 -11.28
N ILE A 191 -6.56 -0.98 -11.28
CA ILE A 191 -6.87 -2.01 -12.27
C ILE A 191 -8.16 -2.68 -11.83
N HIS A 192 -9.20 -2.68 -12.66
CA HIS A 192 -10.53 -3.16 -12.29
C HIS A 192 -11.31 -3.73 -13.48
N GLY A 193 -12.45 -4.37 -13.22
CA GLY A 193 -13.36 -4.86 -14.26
C GLY A 193 -12.68 -5.78 -15.26
N ASP A 194 -12.92 -5.55 -16.56
CA ASP A 194 -12.40 -6.36 -17.64
C ASP A 194 -10.86 -6.34 -17.73
N ASP A 195 -10.24 -5.23 -17.37
CA ASP A 195 -8.77 -5.14 -17.34
C ASP A 195 -8.19 -6.06 -16.26
N LEU A 196 -8.75 -6.05 -15.05
CA LEU A 196 -8.30 -6.94 -13.98
C LEU A 196 -8.56 -8.42 -14.33
N ASN A 197 -9.69 -8.72 -14.95
CA ASN A 197 -9.97 -10.05 -15.49
C ASN A 197 -8.91 -10.48 -16.51
N THR A 198 -8.54 -9.56 -17.40
CA THR A 198 -7.52 -9.84 -18.44
C THR A 198 -6.14 -10.04 -17.82
N TRP A 199 -5.80 -9.31 -16.75
CA TRP A 199 -4.55 -9.51 -16.00
C TRP A 199 -4.52 -10.91 -15.38
N VAL A 200 -5.59 -11.32 -14.68
CA VAL A 200 -5.68 -12.66 -14.06
C VAL A 200 -5.61 -13.77 -15.13
N THR A 201 -6.29 -13.58 -16.25
CA THR A 201 -6.21 -14.52 -17.37
C THR A 201 -4.78 -14.59 -17.96
N THR A 202 -4.12 -13.44 -18.11
CA THR A 202 -2.72 -13.38 -18.57
C THR A 202 -1.77 -14.09 -17.61
N ALA A 203 -1.97 -13.95 -16.29
CA ALA A 203 -1.19 -14.69 -15.29
C ALA A 203 -1.31 -16.20 -15.49
N ARG A 204 -2.52 -16.68 -15.70
CA ARG A 204 -2.84 -18.10 -15.96
C ARG A 204 -2.20 -18.59 -17.26
N ASP A 205 -2.45 -17.87 -18.35
CA ASP A 205 -2.02 -18.27 -19.70
C ASP A 205 -0.49 -18.31 -19.85
N LEU A 206 0.20 -17.35 -19.21
CA LEU A 206 1.65 -17.23 -19.28
C LEU A 206 2.37 -17.90 -18.08
N ASN A 207 1.63 -18.49 -17.15
CA ASN A 207 2.16 -19.06 -15.90
C ASN A 207 3.08 -18.07 -15.18
N CYS A 208 2.68 -16.80 -15.13
CA CYS A 208 3.37 -15.72 -14.45
C CYS A 208 2.62 -15.39 -13.14
N ALA A 209 3.23 -15.63 -11.99
CA ALA A 209 2.58 -15.36 -10.71
C ALA A 209 2.31 -13.87 -10.53
N MET A 210 1.08 -13.47 -10.22
CA MET A 210 0.76 -12.08 -9.89
C MET A 210 0.47 -11.95 -8.39
N ILE A 211 1.25 -11.11 -7.73
CA ILE A 211 1.18 -10.83 -6.29
C ILE A 211 0.52 -9.47 -6.14
N PHE A 212 -0.77 -9.44 -5.80
CA PHE A 212 -1.54 -8.22 -5.63
C PHE A 212 -1.48 -7.75 -4.17
N ASP A 213 -0.93 -6.55 -3.96
CA ASP A 213 -1.03 -5.80 -2.71
C ASP A 213 -2.32 -4.98 -2.71
N GLU A 214 -3.37 -5.51 -2.05
CA GLU A 214 -4.74 -4.98 -2.08
C GLU A 214 -5.11 -4.18 -0.82
N PHE A 215 -4.14 -3.60 -0.14
CA PHE A 215 -4.39 -2.88 1.12
C PHE A 215 -5.31 -1.67 0.99
N TYR A 216 -5.60 -1.20 -0.22
CA TYR A 216 -6.51 -0.08 -0.48
C TYR A 216 -7.77 -0.50 -1.24
N SER A 217 -8.10 -1.78 -1.30
CA SER A 217 -9.20 -2.33 -2.09
C SER A 217 -10.59 -1.78 -1.76
N ASN A 218 -10.76 -1.11 -0.61
CA ASN A 218 -12.01 -0.48 -0.18
C ASN A 218 -12.01 1.06 -0.37
N TYR A 219 -10.89 1.64 -0.81
CA TYR A 219 -10.78 3.06 -1.14
C TYR A 219 -10.88 3.23 -2.65
N ILE A 220 -12.09 3.13 -3.20
CA ILE A 220 -12.37 3.12 -4.64
C ILE A 220 -13.29 4.30 -4.99
N TRP A 221 -12.90 5.07 -6.01
CA TRP A 221 -13.56 6.31 -6.44
C TRP A 221 -14.06 6.25 -7.88
N LEU A 222 -14.21 5.06 -8.45
CA LEU A 222 -14.63 4.82 -9.84
C LEU A 222 -16.09 5.23 -10.06
N ASP A 223 -16.97 4.90 -9.12
CA ASP A 223 -18.38 5.28 -9.14
C ASP A 223 -18.61 6.52 -8.26
N ARG A 224 -19.37 7.49 -8.75
CA ARG A 224 -19.68 8.71 -8.02
C ARG A 224 -20.90 8.58 -7.11
N GLU A 225 -21.67 7.53 -7.27
CA GLU A 225 -22.98 7.35 -6.61
C GLU A 225 -22.91 6.33 -5.48
N LYS A 226 -22.06 5.32 -5.57
CA LYS A 226 -21.99 4.22 -4.61
C LYS A 226 -20.55 3.75 -4.36
N PRO A 227 -20.27 3.17 -3.17
CA PRO A 227 -18.99 2.53 -2.90
C PRO A 227 -18.82 1.26 -3.74
N SER A 228 -17.56 0.96 -4.01
CA SER A 228 -17.15 -0.31 -4.61
C SER A 228 -15.90 -0.84 -3.93
N MET A 229 -15.63 -2.11 -4.12
CA MET A 229 -14.42 -2.80 -3.68
C MET A 229 -13.84 -3.52 -4.89
N VAL A 230 -12.51 -3.62 -4.95
CA VAL A 230 -11.80 -4.28 -6.05
C VAL A 230 -10.86 -5.34 -5.49
N SER A 231 -10.93 -6.56 -6.04
CA SER A 231 -9.98 -7.63 -5.73
C SER A 231 -9.82 -8.56 -6.93
N ALA A 232 -8.60 -9.00 -7.19
CA ALA A 232 -8.32 -10.02 -8.20
C ALA A 232 -8.97 -11.37 -7.86
N ALA A 233 -9.39 -11.59 -6.60
CA ALA A 233 -10.15 -12.78 -6.18
C ALA A 233 -11.43 -13.00 -7.00
N GLU A 234 -12.04 -11.93 -7.52
CA GLU A 234 -13.26 -11.99 -8.34
C GLU A 234 -13.03 -12.76 -9.65
N PHE A 235 -11.85 -12.64 -10.23
CA PHE A 235 -11.51 -13.16 -11.55
C PHE A 235 -10.72 -14.47 -11.56
N VAL A 236 -10.29 -14.92 -10.39
CA VAL A 236 -9.68 -16.26 -10.22
C VAL A 236 -10.69 -17.33 -10.58
N ASP A 237 -10.38 -18.26 -11.47
CA ASP A 237 -11.25 -19.38 -11.82
C ASP A 237 -11.06 -20.55 -10.86
N ASP A 238 -9.85 -21.06 -10.71
CA ASP A 238 -9.50 -22.13 -9.80
C ASP A 238 -8.53 -21.62 -8.74
N VAL A 239 -8.96 -21.57 -7.47
CA VAL A 239 -8.19 -21.02 -6.34
C VAL A 239 -6.87 -21.74 -6.06
N ASP A 240 -6.72 -22.97 -6.55
CA ASP A 240 -5.53 -23.80 -6.34
C ASP A 240 -4.62 -23.89 -7.59
N LYS A 241 -5.07 -23.40 -8.75
CA LYS A 241 -4.31 -23.46 -10.01
C LYS A 241 -3.89 -22.10 -10.54
N ASP A 242 -4.75 -21.08 -10.41
CA ASP A 242 -4.41 -19.75 -10.91
C ASP A 242 -3.25 -19.17 -10.08
N PRO A 243 -2.18 -18.66 -10.71
CA PRO A 243 -0.99 -18.19 -10.01
C PRO A 243 -1.20 -16.77 -9.43
N ILE A 244 -2.28 -16.60 -8.66
CA ILE A 244 -2.67 -15.33 -8.05
C ILE A 244 -2.46 -15.39 -6.55
N VAL A 245 -1.74 -14.41 -6.02
CA VAL A 245 -1.48 -14.24 -4.59
C VAL A 245 -1.98 -12.87 -4.17
N LEU A 246 -2.80 -12.82 -3.14
CA LEU A 246 -3.40 -11.59 -2.62
C LEU A 246 -2.83 -11.27 -1.25
N LEU A 247 -2.47 -10.01 -1.02
CA LEU A 247 -2.10 -9.49 0.29
C LEU A 247 -3.10 -8.43 0.72
N ASN A 248 -3.60 -8.56 1.93
CA ASN A 248 -4.50 -7.57 2.52
C ASN A 248 -4.43 -7.65 4.06
N GLY A 249 -5.22 -6.83 4.75
CA GLY A 249 -5.27 -6.85 6.21
C GLY A 249 -5.97 -5.65 6.82
N LEU A 250 -6.01 -5.62 8.13
CA LEU A 250 -6.75 -4.62 8.89
C LEU A 250 -6.15 -3.20 8.81
N THR A 251 -4.97 -3.06 8.22
CA THR A 251 -4.18 -1.80 8.28
C THR A 251 -4.88 -0.61 7.63
N LYS A 252 -5.47 -0.78 6.43
CA LYS A 252 -6.08 0.32 5.66
C LYS A 252 -7.59 0.16 5.54
N ASN A 253 -8.04 -0.93 4.96
CA ASN A 253 -9.46 -1.17 4.67
C ASN A 253 -10.35 -1.22 5.91
N TRP A 254 -9.82 -1.62 7.07
CA TRP A 254 -10.50 -1.59 8.38
C TRP A 254 -10.07 -0.43 9.27
N ARG A 255 -9.07 0.38 8.83
CA ARG A 255 -8.51 1.50 9.58
C ARG A 255 -7.96 1.12 10.97
N TYR A 256 -7.33 -0.08 11.09
CA TYR A 256 -6.64 -0.56 12.29
C TYR A 256 -5.14 -0.78 12.05
N PRO A 257 -4.36 0.26 11.68
CA PRO A 257 -2.94 0.08 11.39
C PRO A 257 -2.13 -0.43 12.57
N GLY A 258 -2.53 -0.10 13.79
CA GLY A 258 -1.87 -0.52 15.04
C GLY A 258 -2.06 -1.99 15.39
N TRP A 259 -3.07 -2.67 14.84
CA TRP A 259 -3.34 -4.09 15.16
C TRP A 259 -2.34 -5.05 14.53
N ARG A 260 -1.60 -4.61 13.53
CA ARG A 260 -0.58 -5.43 12.86
C ARG A 260 -1.12 -6.81 12.47
N LEU A 261 -2.28 -6.89 11.85
CA LEU A 261 -2.88 -8.12 11.34
C LEU A 261 -3.13 -7.98 9.83
N GLY A 262 -2.61 -8.95 9.08
CA GLY A 262 -2.80 -9.10 7.64
C GLY A 262 -2.84 -10.56 7.24
N TRP A 263 -3.03 -10.81 5.98
CA TRP A 263 -3.10 -12.16 5.41
C TRP A 263 -2.57 -12.23 3.99
N VAL A 264 -2.17 -13.43 3.62
CA VAL A 264 -1.85 -13.84 2.26
C VAL A 264 -2.88 -14.87 1.85
N ILE A 265 -3.46 -14.74 0.66
CA ILE A 265 -4.40 -15.69 0.06
C ILE A 265 -3.82 -16.16 -1.27
N GLY A 266 -3.95 -17.45 -1.58
CA GLY A 266 -3.50 -18.00 -2.85
C GLY A 266 -3.64 -19.51 -2.91
N PRO A 267 -3.06 -20.17 -3.92
CA PRO A 267 -3.05 -21.61 -4.02
C PRO A 267 -2.45 -22.27 -2.77
N LYS A 268 -3.02 -23.40 -2.34
CA LYS A 268 -2.60 -24.10 -1.11
C LYS A 268 -1.11 -24.38 -1.04
N HIS A 269 -0.49 -24.76 -2.15
CA HIS A 269 0.95 -25.02 -2.19
C HIS A 269 1.77 -23.74 -1.98
N VAL A 270 1.32 -22.59 -2.50
CA VAL A 270 1.95 -21.27 -2.27
C VAL A 270 1.79 -20.86 -0.82
N VAL A 271 0.58 -20.96 -0.26
CA VAL A 271 0.30 -20.63 1.15
C VAL A 271 1.11 -21.52 2.10
N SER A 272 1.29 -22.80 1.77
CA SER A 272 2.18 -23.69 2.50
C SER A 272 3.63 -23.20 2.50
N ALA A 273 4.17 -22.79 1.34
CA ALA A 273 5.52 -22.25 1.23
C ALA A 273 5.67 -20.92 2.01
N VAL A 274 4.69 -20.02 1.89
CA VAL A 274 4.63 -18.75 2.63
C VAL A 274 4.59 -18.99 4.15
N SER A 275 3.84 -19.99 4.59
CA SER A 275 3.77 -20.38 6.01
C SER A 275 5.11 -20.97 6.49
N SER A 276 5.75 -21.78 5.66
CA SER A 276 7.09 -22.32 5.97
C SER A 276 8.13 -21.21 6.08
N ALA A 277 8.08 -20.19 5.19
CA ALA A 277 8.92 -19.00 5.31
C ALA A 277 8.65 -18.25 6.62
N GLY A 278 7.38 -18.12 7.02
CA GLY A 278 7.00 -17.53 8.30
C GLY A 278 7.63 -18.20 9.52
N SER A 279 7.89 -19.52 9.45
CA SER A 279 8.45 -20.24 10.60
C SER A 279 9.85 -19.77 11.02
N PHE A 280 10.67 -19.28 10.07
CA PHE A 280 12.00 -18.76 10.36
C PHE A 280 12.10 -17.23 10.30
N LEU A 281 11.11 -16.54 9.70
CA LEU A 281 11.14 -15.09 9.59
C LEU A 281 10.54 -14.40 10.82
N ASP A 282 9.39 -14.87 11.32
CA ASP A 282 8.64 -14.17 12.37
C ASP A 282 7.94 -15.09 13.38
N GLY A 283 7.88 -16.39 13.15
CA GLY A 283 7.30 -17.38 14.06
C GLY A 283 5.77 -17.36 14.16
N GLY A 284 5.07 -16.53 13.40
CA GLY A 284 3.61 -16.40 13.40
C GLY A 284 3.11 -15.07 13.95
N GLY A 285 1.79 -14.89 13.94
CA GLY A 285 1.13 -13.66 14.39
C GLY A 285 0.55 -13.75 15.81
N SER A 286 0.10 -12.60 16.34
CA SER A 286 -0.54 -12.50 17.66
C SER A 286 -1.85 -13.29 17.73
N ARG A 287 -1.92 -14.32 18.55
CA ARG A 287 -3.11 -15.16 18.74
C ARG A 287 -4.30 -14.37 19.30
N PRO A 288 -4.15 -13.53 20.35
CA PRO A 288 -5.26 -12.73 20.85
C PRO A 288 -5.84 -11.78 19.79
N LEU A 289 -4.99 -11.14 18.96
CA LEU A 289 -5.48 -10.23 17.93
C LEU A 289 -6.16 -10.96 16.76
N GLN A 290 -5.71 -12.16 16.41
CA GLN A 290 -6.40 -12.99 15.43
C GLN A 290 -7.81 -13.36 15.89
N ARG A 291 -7.97 -13.76 17.17
CA ARG A 291 -9.27 -14.06 17.78
C ARG A 291 -10.16 -12.80 17.85
N ALA A 292 -9.61 -11.68 18.29
CA ALA A 292 -10.32 -10.41 18.38
C ALA A 292 -10.79 -9.87 17.02
N ALA A 293 -10.14 -10.26 15.93
CA ALA A 293 -10.50 -9.86 14.58
C ALA A 293 -11.70 -10.61 13.99
N LEU A 294 -12.09 -11.75 14.52
CA LEU A 294 -13.20 -12.60 13.97
C LEU A 294 -14.48 -11.79 13.68
N PRO A 295 -14.98 -10.93 14.57
CA PRO A 295 -16.16 -10.13 14.30
C PRO A 295 -15.97 -9.08 13.19
N LEU A 296 -14.73 -8.65 12.94
CA LEU A 296 -14.40 -7.68 11.90
C LEU A 296 -14.35 -8.31 10.50
N LEU A 297 -14.21 -9.64 10.43
CA LEU A 297 -14.07 -10.42 9.20
C LEU A 297 -15.43 -10.91 8.67
N GLN A 298 -16.48 -10.12 8.88
CA GLN A 298 -17.82 -10.42 8.37
C GLN A 298 -18.13 -9.50 7.18
N ALA A 299 -18.80 -10.03 6.15
CA ALA A 299 -19.09 -9.26 4.93
C ALA A 299 -19.89 -7.98 5.23
N ASP A 300 -20.88 -8.06 6.12
CA ASP A 300 -21.69 -6.90 6.49
C ASP A 300 -20.86 -5.81 7.18
N TYR A 301 -19.92 -6.21 8.06
CA TYR A 301 -18.98 -5.28 8.70
C TYR A 301 -18.15 -4.55 7.65
N VAL A 302 -17.59 -5.30 6.70
CA VAL A 302 -16.74 -4.74 5.63
C VAL A 302 -17.53 -3.80 4.72
N GLN A 303 -18.74 -4.16 4.35
CA GLN A 303 -19.62 -3.33 3.52
C GLN A 303 -19.99 -2.03 4.23
N GLN A 304 -20.35 -2.09 5.51
CA GLN A 304 -20.67 -0.92 6.32
C GLN A 304 -19.46 0.00 6.49
N GLU A 305 -18.27 -0.54 6.77
CA GLU A 305 -17.02 0.23 6.88
C GLU A 305 -16.67 0.88 5.53
N THR A 306 -16.81 0.14 4.41
CA THR A 306 -16.55 0.65 3.06
C THR A 306 -17.49 1.79 2.69
N GLN A 307 -18.78 1.68 3.06
CA GLN A 307 -19.75 2.77 2.85
C GLN A 307 -19.36 4.03 3.62
N ALA A 308 -18.94 3.88 4.87
CA ALA A 308 -18.51 5.02 5.70
C ALA A 308 -17.20 5.64 5.18
N ILE A 309 -16.23 4.83 4.77
CA ILE A 309 -15.01 5.29 4.11
C ILE A 309 -15.38 6.11 2.86
N TRP A 310 -16.22 5.56 1.99
CA TRP A 310 -16.59 6.22 0.74
C TRP A 310 -17.27 7.58 1.00
N ASN A 311 -18.19 7.66 1.95
CA ASN A 311 -18.90 8.88 2.28
C ASN A 311 -17.93 10.00 2.72
N VAL A 312 -17.00 9.68 3.63
CA VAL A 312 -16.10 10.68 4.24
C VAL A 312 -14.90 10.98 3.33
N PHE A 313 -14.26 9.96 2.77
CA PHE A 313 -13.03 10.18 2.01
C PHE A 313 -13.25 10.71 0.60
N LYS A 314 -14.44 10.54 0.02
CA LYS A 314 -14.84 11.20 -1.23
C LYS A 314 -14.79 12.73 -1.12
N GLU A 315 -15.27 13.28 -0.01
CA GLU A 315 -15.20 14.71 0.27
C GLU A 315 -13.75 15.18 0.45
N LYS A 316 -12.97 14.46 1.28
CA LYS A 316 -11.54 14.72 1.48
C LYS A 316 -10.74 14.68 0.16
N ARG A 317 -11.06 13.72 -0.72
CA ARG A 317 -10.46 13.62 -2.06
C ARG A 317 -10.75 14.86 -2.90
N THR A 318 -12.01 15.30 -2.95
CA THR A 318 -12.42 16.47 -3.72
C THR A 318 -11.72 17.72 -3.21
N LEU A 319 -11.75 17.95 -1.89
CA LEU A 319 -11.08 19.08 -1.23
C LEU A 319 -9.59 19.15 -1.61
N MET A 320 -8.89 18.03 -1.51
CA MET A 320 -7.45 17.99 -1.79
C MET A 320 -7.12 18.14 -3.27
N LEU A 321 -7.88 17.52 -4.18
CA LEU A 321 -7.69 17.68 -5.63
C LEU A 321 -7.85 19.14 -6.06
N GLU A 322 -8.95 19.76 -5.65
CA GLU A 322 -9.22 21.17 -5.96
C GLU A 322 -8.20 22.11 -5.31
N GLY A 323 -7.87 21.85 -4.05
CA GLY A 323 -6.91 22.66 -3.30
C GLY A 323 -5.52 22.65 -3.92
N LEU A 324 -4.97 21.46 -4.20
CA LEU A 324 -3.65 21.32 -4.82
C LEU A 324 -3.62 21.93 -6.24
N THR A 325 -4.67 21.73 -7.03
CA THR A 325 -4.78 22.31 -8.37
C THR A 325 -4.81 23.85 -8.33
N LYS A 326 -5.55 24.44 -7.40
CA LYS A 326 -5.59 25.92 -7.19
C LYS A 326 -4.21 26.48 -6.81
N LEU A 327 -3.40 25.70 -6.12
CA LEU A 327 -2.02 26.06 -5.72
C LEU A 327 -0.99 25.92 -6.87
N GLY A 328 -1.39 25.39 -8.02
CA GLY A 328 -0.54 25.19 -9.19
C GLY A 328 0.19 23.84 -9.21
N ILE A 329 -0.18 22.91 -8.32
CA ILE A 329 0.33 21.54 -8.33
C ILE A 329 -0.52 20.74 -9.34
N ARG A 330 0.12 20.21 -10.36
CA ARG A 330 -0.56 19.45 -11.41
C ARG A 330 -0.81 18.01 -10.94
N VAL A 331 -1.97 17.48 -11.27
CA VAL A 331 -2.32 16.07 -11.06
C VAL A 331 -2.55 15.45 -12.43
N ASP A 332 -1.62 14.63 -12.91
CA ASP A 332 -1.65 14.04 -14.25
C ASP A 332 -2.86 13.12 -14.43
N ALA A 333 -3.14 12.30 -13.43
CA ALA A 333 -4.33 11.45 -13.36
C ALA A 333 -4.98 11.57 -11.97
N ALA A 334 -6.28 11.87 -11.94
CA ALA A 334 -7.02 11.91 -10.68
C ALA A 334 -7.10 10.49 -10.11
N PRO A 335 -6.78 10.30 -8.80
CA PRO A 335 -6.77 8.97 -8.22
C PRO A 335 -8.16 8.32 -8.30
N SER A 336 -8.22 7.11 -8.83
CA SER A 336 -9.43 6.27 -8.85
C SER A 336 -9.52 5.35 -7.63
N GLY A 337 -8.47 5.30 -6.82
CA GLY A 337 -8.41 4.59 -5.54
C GLY A 337 -7.44 5.22 -4.55
N THR A 338 -7.21 4.55 -3.41
CA THR A 338 -6.39 4.99 -2.28
C THR A 338 -6.90 6.26 -1.58
N PHE A 339 -6.12 6.82 -0.67
CA PHE A 339 -6.30 8.16 -0.11
C PHE A 339 -5.06 9.03 -0.35
N TYR A 340 -4.48 8.91 -1.57
CA TYR A 340 -3.32 9.68 -2.00
C TYR A 340 -3.60 10.46 -3.28
N ILE A 341 -2.89 11.57 -3.44
CA ILE A 341 -2.77 12.32 -4.67
C ILE A 341 -1.29 12.38 -5.04
N TRP A 342 -0.99 12.04 -6.28
CA TRP A 342 0.33 12.13 -6.89
C TRP A 342 0.43 13.45 -7.65
N GLY A 343 1.14 14.41 -7.06
CA GLY A 343 1.21 15.78 -7.56
C GLY A 343 2.54 16.08 -8.23
N ASP A 344 2.49 16.68 -9.41
CA ASP A 344 3.64 17.23 -10.12
C ASP A 344 3.84 18.70 -9.71
N LEU A 345 5.02 18.97 -9.19
CA LEU A 345 5.45 20.26 -8.64
C LEU A 345 6.17 21.13 -9.66
N SER A 346 6.38 20.66 -10.90
CA SER A 346 7.24 21.30 -11.91
C SER A 346 6.88 22.74 -12.25
N ASN A 347 5.61 23.13 -12.03
CA ASN A 347 5.11 24.50 -12.24
C ASN A 347 5.36 25.43 -11.05
N LEU A 348 5.88 24.93 -9.93
CA LEU A 348 6.15 25.75 -8.76
C LEU A 348 7.51 26.47 -8.89
N PRO A 349 7.72 27.61 -8.19
CA PRO A 349 9.02 28.28 -8.17
C PRO A 349 10.09 27.39 -7.49
N ALA A 350 11.32 27.45 -7.95
CA ALA A 350 12.43 26.77 -7.30
C ALA A 350 12.66 27.31 -5.87
N PRO A 351 12.98 26.48 -4.88
CA PRO A 351 13.25 25.04 -4.97
C PRO A 351 12.01 24.15 -4.83
N LEU A 352 10.80 24.71 -4.77
CA LEU A 352 9.55 24.00 -4.55
C LEU A 352 9.13 23.10 -5.74
N SER A 353 9.73 23.34 -6.91
CA SER A 353 9.52 22.50 -8.11
C SER A 353 10.14 21.09 -8.02
N GLU A 354 10.88 20.81 -6.96
CA GLU A 354 11.46 19.51 -6.69
C GLU A 354 10.90 18.92 -5.39
N GLY A 355 10.57 17.63 -5.37
CA GLY A 355 9.93 16.95 -4.25
C GLY A 355 10.69 17.11 -2.93
N MET A 356 12.01 16.95 -2.94
CA MET A 356 12.83 17.14 -1.75
C MET A 356 12.88 18.62 -1.33
N GLY A 357 13.00 19.55 -2.27
CA GLY A 357 12.95 20.98 -1.99
C GLY A 357 11.61 21.41 -1.40
N PHE A 358 10.51 20.94 -2.00
CA PHE A 358 9.16 21.15 -1.47
C PHE A 358 9.03 20.64 -0.03
N PHE A 359 9.40 19.38 0.20
CA PHE A 359 9.33 18.75 1.52
C PHE A 359 10.10 19.52 2.59
N GLN A 360 11.36 19.86 2.32
CA GLN A 360 12.21 20.55 3.30
C GLN A 360 11.63 21.93 3.69
N ASN A 361 11.09 22.66 2.72
CA ASN A 361 10.47 23.97 2.99
C ASN A 361 9.10 23.82 3.65
N ALA A 362 8.29 22.82 3.28
CA ALA A 362 6.99 22.56 3.88
C ALA A 362 7.08 22.25 5.38
N LEU A 363 8.18 21.64 5.83
CA LEU A 363 8.42 21.38 7.26
C LEU A 363 8.49 22.66 8.09
N ASP A 364 8.99 23.78 7.53
CA ASP A 364 9.04 25.07 8.22
C ASP A 364 7.64 25.68 8.41
N TYR A 365 6.68 25.23 7.58
CA TYR A 365 5.26 25.55 7.69
C TYR A 365 4.45 24.48 8.43
N LYS A 366 5.13 23.53 9.09
CA LYS A 366 4.49 22.41 9.82
C LYS A 366 3.60 21.53 8.92
N VAL A 367 3.97 21.38 7.66
CA VAL A 367 3.30 20.50 6.69
C VAL A 367 4.26 19.38 6.29
N ILE A 368 3.75 18.16 6.24
CA ILE A 368 4.51 16.97 5.85
C ILE A 368 3.93 16.44 4.54
N ALA A 369 4.76 16.26 3.51
CA ALA A 369 4.46 15.56 2.28
C ALA A 369 5.57 14.54 2.00
N VAL A 370 5.38 13.60 1.08
CA VAL A 370 6.43 12.60 0.77
C VAL A 370 7.02 12.90 -0.61
N PRO A 371 8.34 13.18 -0.69
CA PRO A 371 9.03 13.39 -1.96
C PRO A 371 8.86 12.22 -2.94
N GLY A 372 8.68 12.55 -4.21
CA GLY A 372 8.45 11.57 -5.27
C GLY A 372 9.60 10.61 -5.51
N GLU A 373 10.82 11.05 -5.23
CA GLU A 373 12.03 10.22 -5.38
C GLU A 373 11.96 8.90 -4.61
N PHE A 374 11.25 8.87 -3.48
CA PHE A 374 11.10 7.67 -2.67
C PHE A 374 10.20 6.61 -3.30
N PHE A 375 9.41 6.96 -4.31
CA PHE A 375 8.57 6.02 -5.06
C PHE A 375 9.23 5.53 -6.35
N ASP A 376 10.40 6.03 -6.67
CA ASP A 376 11.28 5.51 -7.71
C ASP A 376 12.11 4.34 -7.14
N ILE A 377 11.41 3.25 -6.80
CA ILE A 377 12.03 2.09 -6.14
C ILE A 377 13.20 1.56 -6.97
N ASN A 378 14.34 1.43 -6.32
CA ASN A 378 15.63 1.10 -6.92
C ASN A 378 16.36 0.03 -6.11
N PRO A 379 15.86 -1.22 -6.12
CA PRO A 379 16.46 -2.30 -5.35
C PRO A 379 17.95 -2.44 -5.64
N GLY A 380 18.74 -2.55 -4.57
CA GLY A 380 20.22 -2.62 -4.66
C GLY A 380 20.88 -1.32 -5.10
N LYS A 381 20.17 -0.19 -5.11
CA LYS A 381 20.71 1.16 -5.49
C LYS A 381 21.42 1.18 -6.85
N ARG A 382 20.92 0.38 -7.81
CA ARG A 382 21.54 0.20 -9.13
C ARG A 382 21.52 1.45 -10.02
N ARG A 383 20.57 2.38 -9.77
CA ARG A 383 20.47 3.68 -10.43
C ARG A 383 20.90 4.78 -9.46
N PRO A 384 21.69 5.80 -9.90
CA PRO A 384 22.00 6.97 -9.07
C PRO A 384 20.71 7.74 -8.72
N GLY A 385 20.48 8.07 -7.43
CA GLY A 385 19.27 8.75 -6.95
C GLY A 385 19.03 10.12 -7.59
N ARG A 386 20.11 10.83 -8.00
CA ARG A 386 20.03 12.13 -8.71
C ARG A 386 19.32 12.07 -10.07
N HIS A 387 19.07 10.89 -10.59
CA HIS A 387 18.39 10.64 -11.87
C HIS A 387 16.98 10.08 -11.68
N SER A 388 16.37 10.28 -10.52
CA SER A 388 14.98 9.87 -10.33
C SER A 388 14.05 10.59 -11.31
N ARG A 389 13.17 9.83 -11.95
CA ARG A 389 12.12 10.33 -12.85
C ARG A 389 11.06 11.13 -12.11
N PHE A 390 10.90 10.88 -10.81
CA PHE A 390 9.87 11.47 -9.96
C PHE A 390 10.42 12.58 -9.06
N ARG A 391 11.54 13.20 -9.45
CA ARG A 391 12.17 14.30 -8.71
C ARG A 391 11.26 15.50 -8.54
N SER A 392 10.41 15.79 -9.52
CA SER A 392 9.43 16.89 -9.48
C SER A 392 8.08 16.50 -8.90
N TYR A 393 7.97 15.33 -8.29
CA TYR A 393 6.70 14.85 -7.73
C TYR A 393 6.70 14.83 -6.21
N ALA A 394 5.49 14.88 -5.65
CA ALA A 394 5.23 14.59 -4.24
C ALA A 394 3.92 13.84 -4.07
N ARG A 395 3.86 12.94 -3.09
CA ARG A 395 2.62 12.28 -2.67
C ARG A 395 1.98 13.06 -1.53
N PHE A 396 0.71 13.39 -1.68
CA PHE A 396 -0.15 14.02 -0.69
C PHE A 396 -1.21 13.03 -0.21
N SER A 397 -1.33 12.85 1.10
CA SER A 397 -2.33 12.00 1.72
C SER A 397 -3.55 12.84 2.14
N PHE A 398 -4.74 12.36 1.85
CA PHE A 398 -5.99 12.88 2.43
C PHE A 398 -6.56 11.96 3.52
N GLY A 399 -5.66 11.23 4.19
CA GLY A 399 -5.99 10.37 5.33
C GLY A 399 -6.31 11.10 6.62
N ALA A 400 -5.87 12.36 6.78
CA ALA A 400 -6.08 13.18 7.96
C ALA A 400 -7.52 13.74 8.08
N SER A 401 -7.84 14.47 9.17
CA SER A 401 -9.13 15.16 9.31
C SER A 401 -9.26 16.31 8.30
N ILE A 402 -10.49 16.72 8.00
CA ILE A 402 -10.77 17.81 7.04
C ILE A 402 -10.07 19.10 7.49
N GLU A 403 -10.10 19.43 8.77
CA GLU A 403 -9.47 20.62 9.34
C GLU A 403 -7.95 20.62 9.12
N GLN A 404 -7.30 19.46 9.24
CA GLN A 404 -5.87 19.32 8.95
C GLN A 404 -5.57 19.43 7.46
N LEU A 405 -6.47 18.97 6.59
CA LEU A 405 -6.32 19.09 5.14
C LEU A 405 -6.44 20.54 4.69
N GLU A 406 -7.46 21.26 5.16
CA GLU A 406 -7.69 22.69 4.87
C GLU A 406 -6.52 23.55 5.35
N GLU A 407 -6.09 23.35 6.60
CA GLU A 407 -4.96 24.09 7.16
C GLU A 407 -3.65 23.76 6.43
N GLY A 408 -3.44 22.51 6.05
CA GLY A 408 -2.28 22.11 5.26
C GLY A 408 -2.24 22.78 3.90
N LEU A 409 -3.35 22.83 3.19
CA LEU A 409 -3.49 23.55 1.91
C LEU A 409 -3.23 25.05 2.06
N ARG A 410 -3.79 25.67 3.11
CA ARG A 410 -3.55 27.09 3.40
C ARG A 410 -2.05 27.39 3.60
N ARG A 411 -1.37 26.58 4.41
CA ARG A 411 0.08 26.73 4.69
C ARG A 411 0.95 26.48 3.47
N ILE A 412 0.59 25.50 2.62
CA ILE A 412 1.26 25.28 1.34
C ILE A 412 1.11 26.52 0.45
N GLY A 413 -0.08 27.16 0.43
CA GLY A 413 -0.32 28.39 -0.30
C GLY A 413 0.58 29.54 0.17
N GLU A 414 0.67 29.77 1.47
CA GLU A 414 1.58 30.78 2.05
C GLU A 414 3.05 30.52 1.70
N MET A 415 3.47 29.27 1.77
CA MET A 415 4.82 28.88 1.35
C MET A 415 5.07 29.23 -0.11
N ILE A 416 4.17 28.84 -1.02
CA ILE A 416 4.33 29.08 -2.46
C ILE A 416 4.37 30.58 -2.78
N GLU A 417 3.48 31.37 -2.16
CA GLU A 417 3.46 32.82 -2.34
C GLU A 417 4.78 33.49 -1.93
N LYS A 418 5.38 33.06 -0.83
CA LYS A 418 6.68 33.57 -0.38
C LYS A 418 7.81 33.32 -1.38
N PHE A 419 7.78 32.24 -2.13
CA PHE A 419 8.79 31.90 -3.14
C PHE A 419 8.48 32.50 -4.52
N ARG A 420 7.29 33.07 -4.74
CA ARG A 420 6.92 33.81 -5.96
C ARG A 420 7.34 35.29 -5.92
N ASN A 421 7.49 35.83 -4.71
CA ASN A 421 7.91 37.22 -4.44
C ASN A 421 9.44 37.26 -4.17
#